data_bfc5498d5ec77e9ea19a17f707f7f0f7
#
_entry.id   bfc5498d5ec77e9ea19a17f707f7f0f7
#
_cell.length_a   1.000
_cell.length_b   1.000
_cell.length_c   1.000
_cell.angle_alpha   90.00
_cell.angle_beta   90.00
_cell.angle_gamma   90.00
#
_symmetry.space_group_name_H-M   'P 1'
#
loop_
_entity.id
_entity.type
_entity.pdbx_description
1 polymer ?
#
loop_
_entity_poly.entity_id
_entity_poly.type
_entity_poly.pdbx_seq_one_letter_code
_entity_poly.pdbx_strand_id
1 'polypeptide(L)'
;MNQETSRERSAELLNKIRTGDRKFLRQLYEEHRQAFGVWIIKTYRCDEDMAAEVYQQAFTTLYYNVKEGKLTQLTSSLKTYVFAIGRNLIRDHFKISTRRQEIMEVAVDTGSIDNSIIDRYEQSALKETVKVLLEKIGEPCKTVLELFYLKGYALDAIAVEMNYKSEHIAAKRKFICLKQMRELLNENRLNGETTSL
;
A
#
# COMPACT_ATOMS: atom_id res chain seq x y z
N MET A 1 -20.31 3.05 18.00
CA MET A 1 -19.28 3.55 18.93
C MET A 1 -17.85 3.50 18.40
N ASN A 2 -17.46 2.58 17.49
CA ASN A 2 -16.04 2.41 17.10
C ASN A 2 -15.50 3.33 15.96
N GLN A 3 -16.34 3.98 15.17
CA GLN A 3 -15.84 4.82 14.05
C GLN A 3 -15.48 6.25 14.47
N GLU A 4 -16.17 6.80 15.44
CA GLU A 4 -15.94 8.15 15.97
C GLU A 4 -14.60 8.22 16.72
N THR A 5 -14.34 7.27 17.61
CA THR A 5 -13.06 7.13 18.35
C THR A 5 -11.84 6.92 17.41
N SER A 6 -12.03 6.25 16.26
CA SER A 6 -10.96 6.05 15.26
C SER A 6 -10.64 7.33 14.49
N ARG A 7 -11.66 8.15 14.20
CA ARG A 7 -11.48 9.46 13.54
C ARG A 7 -10.78 10.46 14.45
N GLU A 8 -11.17 10.50 15.72
CA GLU A 8 -10.55 11.36 16.73
C GLU A 8 -9.06 11.03 16.92
N ARG A 9 -8.72 9.75 17.06
CA ARG A 9 -7.32 9.30 17.14
C ARG A 9 -6.50 9.68 15.89
N SER A 10 -7.09 9.55 14.72
CA SER A 10 -6.44 9.94 13.46
C SER A 10 -6.22 11.45 13.39
N ALA A 11 -7.17 12.25 13.84
CA ALA A 11 -7.05 13.71 13.87
C ALA A 11 -5.97 14.15 14.88
N GLU A 12 -5.94 13.56 16.08
CA GLU A 12 -4.90 13.83 17.10
C GLU A 12 -3.51 13.47 16.56
N LEU A 13 -3.35 12.32 15.92
CA LEU A 13 -2.10 11.90 15.30
C LEU A 13 -1.60 12.91 14.26
N LEU A 14 -2.48 13.30 13.32
CA LEU A 14 -2.15 14.29 12.30
C LEU A 14 -1.80 15.65 12.90
N ASN A 15 -2.47 16.05 13.97
CA ASN A 15 -2.15 17.29 14.67
C ASN A 15 -0.75 17.23 15.32
N LYS A 16 -0.39 16.13 15.98
CA LYS A 16 0.97 15.91 16.53
C LYS A 16 2.05 15.95 15.45
N ILE A 17 1.78 15.40 14.28
CA ILE A 17 2.71 15.50 13.13
C ILE A 17 2.82 16.97 12.68
N ARG A 18 1.70 17.69 12.59
CA ARG A 18 1.65 19.09 12.13
C ARG A 18 2.41 20.04 13.05
N THR A 19 2.32 19.84 14.36
CA THR A 19 3.05 20.65 15.34
C THR A 19 4.56 20.45 15.31
N GLY A 20 5.03 19.34 14.66
CA GLY A 20 6.47 19.10 14.46
C GLY A 20 7.20 18.66 15.72
N ASP A 21 6.52 18.01 16.66
CA ASP A 21 7.15 17.44 17.86
C ASP A 21 8.24 16.44 17.45
N ARG A 22 9.50 16.84 17.65
CA ARG A 22 10.67 16.04 17.23
C ARG A 22 10.74 14.68 17.91
N LYS A 23 10.35 14.59 19.18
CA LYS A 23 10.36 13.33 19.94
C LYS A 23 9.30 12.38 19.38
N PHE A 24 8.11 12.88 19.17
CA PHE A 24 7.00 12.14 18.58
C PHE A 24 7.32 11.68 17.15
N LEU A 25 7.83 12.57 16.30
CA LEU A 25 8.18 12.23 14.91
C LEU A 25 9.29 11.17 14.85
N ARG A 26 10.29 11.24 15.73
CA ARG A 26 11.32 10.20 15.82
C ARG A 26 10.74 8.86 16.24
N GLN A 27 9.89 8.83 17.25
CA GLN A 27 9.22 7.61 17.70
C GLN A 27 8.39 6.99 16.55
N LEU A 28 7.60 7.81 15.88
CA LEU A 28 6.76 7.39 14.76
C LEU A 28 7.58 6.86 13.57
N TYR A 29 8.73 7.47 13.30
CA TYR A 29 9.68 7.03 12.28
C TYR A 29 10.23 5.64 12.60
N GLU A 30 10.72 5.43 13.82
CA GLU A 30 11.31 4.16 14.23
C GLU A 30 10.27 3.03 14.31
N GLU A 31 9.03 3.33 14.72
CA GLU A 31 7.94 2.35 14.84
C GLU A 31 7.68 1.57 13.54
N HIS A 32 7.80 2.22 12.40
CA HIS A 32 7.45 1.61 11.12
C HIS A 32 8.64 1.25 10.23
N ARG A 33 9.85 1.71 10.58
CA ARG A 33 11.07 1.58 9.76
C ARG A 33 11.39 0.13 9.42
N GLN A 34 11.46 -0.72 10.46
CA GLN A 34 11.85 -2.13 10.26
C GLN A 34 10.82 -2.89 9.41
N ALA A 35 9.52 -2.75 9.74
CA ALA A 35 8.45 -3.40 9.00
C ALA A 35 8.40 -2.94 7.54
N PHE A 36 8.67 -1.66 7.28
CA PHE A 36 8.75 -1.11 5.93
C PHE A 36 9.94 -1.69 5.16
N GLY A 37 11.14 -1.71 5.76
CA GLY A 37 12.35 -2.25 5.13
C GLY A 37 12.17 -3.70 4.70
N VAL A 38 11.72 -4.55 5.62
CA VAL A 38 11.45 -5.97 5.32
C VAL A 38 10.43 -6.12 4.17
N TRP A 39 9.34 -5.34 4.22
CA TRP A 39 8.32 -5.40 3.19
C TRP A 39 8.82 -4.97 1.82
N ILE A 40 9.54 -3.83 1.72
CA ILE A 40 9.93 -3.28 0.43
C ILE A 40 11.04 -4.12 -0.23
N ILE A 41 12.01 -4.59 0.55
CA ILE A 41 13.07 -5.50 0.09
C ILE A 41 12.44 -6.78 -0.48
N LYS A 42 11.54 -7.41 0.28
CA LYS A 42 10.86 -8.64 -0.14
C LYS A 42 10.00 -8.45 -1.39
N THR A 43 9.32 -7.29 -1.49
CA THR A 43 8.36 -7.05 -2.57
C THR A 43 9.03 -6.61 -3.86
N TYR A 44 10.07 -5.78 -3.76
CA TYR A 44 10.71 -5.13 -4.92
C TYR A 44 12.15 -5.58 -5.14
N ARG A 45 12.70 -6.45 -4.27
CA ARG A 45 14.07 -7.00 -4.38
C ARG A 45 15.14 -5.92 -4.48
N CYS A 46 14.93 -4.81 -3.79
CA CYS A 46 15.92 -3.77 -3.63
C CYS A 46 16.88 -4.10 -2.46
N ASP A 47 18.03 -3.44 -2.42
CA ASP A 47 18.96 -3.52 -1.30
C ASP A 47 18.47 -2.71 -0.08
N GLU A 48 19.19 -2.83 1.03
CA GLU A 48 18.86 -2.14 2.29
C GLU A 48 19.01 -0.62 2.17
N ASP A 49 19.98 -0.14 1.39
CA ASP A 49 20.22 1.29 1.20
C ASP A 49 19.06 1.94 0.44
N MET A 50 18.61 1.33 -0.64
CA MET A 50 17.43 1.75 -1.38
C MET A 50 16.18 1.71 -0.49
N ALA A 51 16.02 0.65 0.30
CA ALA A 51 14.88 0.53 1.21
C ALA A 51 14.88 1.65 2.26
N ALA A 52 16.04 2.00 2.83
CA ALA A 52 16.20 3.07 3.79
C ALA A 52 15.93 4.44 3.17
N GLU A 53 16.44 4.69 1.98
CA GLU A 53 16.22 5.93 1.22
C GLU A 53 14.73 6.13 0.91
N VAL A 54 14.08 5.12 0.35
CA VAL A 54 12.65 5.17 0.01
C VAL A 54 11.80 5.38 1.28
N TYR A 55 12.17 4.76 2.41
CA TYR A 55 11.47 4.98 3.66
C TYR A 55 11.61 6.43 4.15
N GLN A 56 12.82 6.97 4.12
CA GLN A 56 13.08 8.36 4.49
C GLN A 56 12.28 9.33 3.61
N GLN A 57 12.27 9.13 2.31
CA GLN A 57 11.49 9.94 1.37
C GLN A 57 9.98 9.82 1.61
N ALA A 58 9.49 8.60 1.87
CA ALA A 58 8.07 8.36 2.17
C ALA A 58 7.62 9.06 3.46
N PHE A 59 8.44 9.01 4.51
CA PHE A 59 8.16 9.68 5.78
C PHE A 59 8.23 11.21 5.66
N THR A 60 9.20 11.72 4.92
CA THR A 60 9.33 13.14 4.59
C THR A 60 8.10 13.64 3.82
N THR A 61 7.64 12.88 2.83
CA THR A 61 6.42 13.17 2.06
C THR A 61 5.18 13.19 2.95
N LEU A 62 5.03 12.20 3.87
CA LEU A 62 3.98 12.20 4.87
C LEU A 62 3.99 13.51 5.67
N TYR A 63 5.15 13.88 6.23
CA TYR A 63 5.31 15.09 7.04
C TYR A 63 4.86 16.35 6.29
N TYR A 64 5.32 16.54 5.07
CA TYR A 64 4.94 17.70 4.26
C TYR A 64 3.46 17.68 3.86
N ASN A 65 2.89 16.53 3.52
CA ASN A 65 1.47 16.41 3.21
C ASN A 65 0.58 16.82 4.38
N VAL A 66 0.98 16.48 5.61
CA VAL A 66 0.27 16.89 6.82
C VAL A 66 0.49 18.38 7.11
N LYS A 67 1.74 18.87 7.00
CA LYS A 67 2.10 20.26 7.30
C LYS A 67 1.43 21.25 6.35
N GLU A 68 1.38 20.91 5.06
CA GLU A 68 0.77 21.74 4.01
C GLU A 68 -0.76 21.55 3.92
N GLY A 69 -1.35 20.74 4.78
CA GLY A 69 -2.80 20.51 4.79
C GLY A 69 -3.33 19.66 3.62
N LYS A 70 -2.44 19.02 2.85
CA LYS A 70 -2.83 18.09 1.78
C LYS A 70 -3.41 16.78 2.35
N LEU A 71 -2.96 16.37 3.53
CA LEU A 71 -3.49 15.26 4.30
C LEU A 71 -4.21 15.79 5.54
N THR A 72 -5.52 15.90 5.48
CA THR A 72 -6.38 16.39 6.56
C THR A 72 -7.08 15.25 7.32
N GLN A 73 -7.21 14.08 6.69
CA GLN A 73 -7.88 12.92 7.27
C GLN A 73 -7.23 11.62 6.77
N LEU A 74 -7.03 10.66 7.67
CA LEU A 74 -6.60 9.31 7.31
C LEU A 74 -7.84 8.43 7.04
N THR A 75 -7.91 7.86 5.86
CA THR A 75 -8.92 6.85 5.47
C THR A 75 -8.44 5.42 5.72
N SER A 76 -7.18 5.28 6.13
CA SER A 76 -6.51 4.02 6.47
C SER A 76 -5.53 4.26 7.63
N SER A 77 -4.83 3.22 8.10
CA SER A 77 -3.77 3.42 9.09
C SER A 77 -2.62 4.28 8.52
N LEU A 78 -1.92 5.00 9.39
CA LEU A 78 -0.73 5.75 9.00
C LEU A 78 0.32 4.87 8.34
N LYS A 79 0.53 3.66 8.86
CA LYS A 79 1.38 2.62 8.26
C LYS A 79 1.00 2.38 6.80
N THR A 80 -0.29 2.12 6.53
CA THR A 80 -0.79 1.89 5.17
C THR A 80 -0.51 3.09 4.25
N TYR A 81 -0.66 4.31 4.77
CA TYR A 81 -0.41 5.53 4.01
C TYR A 81 1.08 5.69 3.65
N VAL A 82 1.99 5.50 4.61
CA VAL A 82 3.45 5.55 4.38
C VAL A 82 3.89 4.47 3.39
N PHE A 83 3.36 3.25 3.53
CA PHE A 83 3.67 2.15 2.62
C PHE A 83 3.16 2.42 1.20
N ALA A 84 2.02 3.11 1.04
CA ALA A 84 1.51 3.52 -0.26
C ALA A 84 2.41 4.58 -0.93
N ILE A 85 2.93 5.54 -0.17
CA ILE A 85 3.93 6.51 -0.67
C ILE A 85 5.20 5.78 -1.11
N GLY A 86 5.75 4.91 -0.25
CA GLY A 86 6.97 4.16 -0.56
C GLY A 86 6.83 3.27 -1.79
N ARG A 87 5.66 2.65 -1.98
CA ARG A 87 5.34 1.90 -3.19
C ARG A 87 5.44 2.77 -4.47
N ASN A 88 4.93 3.97 -4.42
CA ASN A 88 5.00 4.87 -5.57
C ASN A 88 6.45 5.31 -5.83
N LEU A 89 7.19 5.68 -4.79
CA LEU A 89 8.58 6.09 -4.89
C LEU A 89 9.48 4.98 -5.48
N ILE A 90 9.40 3.76 -4.96
CA ILE A 90 10.22 2.66 -5.46
C ILE A 90 9.90 2.32 -6.92
N ARG A 91 8.64 2.42 -7.32
CA ARG A 91 8.25 2.23 -8.72
C ARG A 91 8.79 3.29 -9.65
N ASP A 92 8.81 4.55 -9.20
CA ASP A 92 9.39 5.64 -9.97
C ASP A 92 10.91 5.45 -10.11
N HIS A 93 11.60 4.97 -9.07
CA HIS A 93 12.99 4.55 -9.16
C HIS A 93 13.23 3.46 -10.22
N PHE A 94 12.39 2.42 -10.24
CA PHE A 94 12.50 1.36 -11.24
C PHE A 94 12.12 1.82 -12.64
N LYS A 95 11.13 2.70 -12.82
CA LYS A 95 10.81 3.29 -14.13
C LYS A 95 12.00 4.06 -14.72
N ILE A 96 12.67 4.84 -13.89
CA ILE A 96 13.88 5.58 -14.27
C ILE A 96 15.02 4.61 -14.60
N SER A 97 15.19 3.56 -13.82
CA SER A 97 16.17 2.49 -14.03
C SER A 97 15.88 1.70 -15.32
N THR A 98 14.65 1.30 -15.56
CA THR A 98 14.25 0.55 -16.77
C THR A 98 14.43 1.37 -18.02
N ARG A 99 14.11 2.66 -18.03
CA ARG A 99 14.49 3.57 -19.15
C ARG A 99 15.97 3.70 -19.38
N ARG A 100 16.80 3.48 -18.33
CA ARG A 100 18.27 3.40 -18.48
C ARG A 100 18.74 2.00 -18.90
N GLN A 101 17.99 0.95 -18.56
CA GLN A 101 18.31 -0.46 -18.84
C GLN A 101 17.71 -1.01 -20.14
N GLU A 102 16.74 -0.35 -20.76
CA GLU A 102 16.40 -0.58 -22.17
C GLU A 102 17.62 -0.30 -23.12
N ILE A 103 18.70 0.22 -22.52
CA ILE A 103 20.04 0.35 -23.14
C ILE A 103 20.98 -0.81 -22.74
N MET A 104 20.66 -1.66 -21.74
CA MET A 104 21.48 -2.82 -21.32
C MET A 104 20.62 -3.93 -20.73
N GLU A 105 20.70 -5.09 -21.35
CA GLU A 105 19.91 -6.33 -21.17
C GLU A 105 20.02 -7.02 -19.80
N VAL A 106 18.87 -7.65 -19.41
CA VAL A 106 18.63 -9.05 -18.95
C VAL A 106 18.97 -9.49 -17.53
N ALA A 107 17.88 -9.97 -16.91
CA ALA A 107 17.64 -11.17 -16.08
C ALA A 107 18.18 -11.28 -14.63
N VAL A 108 17.34 -11.82 -13.71
CA VAL A 108 17.34 -13.13 -13.04
C VAL A 108 16.63 -13.13 -11.67
N ASP A 109 15.76 -14.00 -11.56
CA ASP A 109 15.10 -14.97 -10.64
C ASP A 109 15.20 -14.87 -9.09
N THR A 110 14.19 -15.48 -8.52
CA THR A 110 13.55 -15.54 -7.23
C THR A 110 14.26 -16.24 -6.06
N GLY A 111 13.96 -15.83 -4.83
CA GLY A 111 14.15 -16.59 -3.60
C GLY A 111 13.36 -16.04 -2.40
N SER A 112 12.70 -16.90 -1.67
CA SER A 112 11.84 -16.62 -0.53
C SER A 112 12.56 -16.73 0.82
N ILE A 113 12.19 -15.95 1.85
CA ILE A 113 12.56 -16.18 3.26
C ILE A 113 11.44 -15.82 4.25
N ASP A 114 11.42 -16.52 5.34
CA ASP A 114 10.45 -16.86 6.36
C ASP A 114 10.24 -15.80 7.49
N ASN A 115 9.02 -15.67 8.03
CA ASN A 115 8.69 -14.85 9.21
C ASN A 115 7.74 -15.53 10.20
N SER A 116 7.94 -15.22 11.47
CA SER A 116 7.45 -15.84 12.70
C SER A 116 5.94 -16.11 12.84
N ILE A 117 5.60 -17.06 13.70
CA ILE A 117 4.33 -17.82 13.74
C ILE A 117 3.08 -16.97 14.10
N ILE A 118 3.21 -15.89 14.83
CA ILE A 118 2.06 -15.06 15.26
C ILE A 118 1.59 -14.12 14.14
N ASP A 119 2.53 -13.48 13.42
CA ASP A 119 2.23 -12.71 12.21
C ASP A 119 1.66 -13.58 11.07
N ARG A 120 1.95 -14.88 11.07
CA ARG A 120 1.45 -15.82 10.07
C ARG A 120 -0.04 -16.10 10.18
N TYR A 121 -0.61 -16.13 11.37
CA TYR A 121 -2.03 -16.45 11.55
C TYR A 121 -2.94 -15.30 11.16
N GLU A 122 -2.63 -14.08 11.61
CA GLU A 122 -3.40 -12.88 11.20
C GLU A 122 -3.19 -12.53 9.72
N GLN A 123 -1.97 -12.67 9.21
CA GLN A 123 -1.69 -12.48 7.78
C GLN A 123 -2.29 -13.58 6.91
N SER A 124 -2.42 -14.82 7.40
CA SER A 124 -3.04 -15.93 6.68
C SER A 124 -4.55 -15.70 6.52
N ALA A 125 -5.26 -15.35 7.59
CA ALA A 125 -6.68 -15.06 7.55
C ALA A 125 -7.00 -13.85 6.67
N LEU A 126 -6.19 -12.78 6.76
CA LEU A 126 -6.33 -11.59 5.92
C LEU A 126 -6.06 -11.88 4.43
N LYS A 127 -5.03 -12.70 4.14
CA LYS A 127 -4.73 -13.13 2.77
C LYS A 127 -5.86 -13.94 2.16
N GLU A 128 -6.44 -14.86 2.92
CA GLU A 128 -7.55 -15.68 2.44
C GLU A 128 -8.81 -14.80 2.21
N THR A 129 -9.09 -13.88 3.13
CA THR A 129 -10.17 -12.89 2.95
C THR A 129 -9.97 -12.07 1.66
N VAL A 130 -8.78 -11.55 1.43
CA VAL A 130 -8.46 -10.78 0.21
C VAL A 130 -8.61 -11.64 -1.04
N LYS A 131 -8.17 -12.88 -1.01
CA LYS A 131 -8.31 -13.83 -2.13
C LYS A 131 -9.78 -14.09 -2.46
N VAL A 132 -10.60 -14.39 -1.45
CA VAL A 132 -12.05 -14.58 -1.61
C VAL A 132 -12.71 -13.32 -2.18
N LEU A 133 -12.33 -12.13 -1.70
CA LEU A 133 -12.86 -10.87 -2.23
C LEU A 133 -12.45 -10.61 -3.68
N LEU A 134 -11.20 -10.95 -4.05
CA LEU A 134 -10.73 -10.85 -5.44
C LEU A 134 -11.48 -11.82 -6.37
N GLU A 135 -11.81 -13.02 -5.91
CA GLU A 135 -12.64 -13.94 -6.68
C GLU A 135 -14.08 -13.43 -6.82
N LYS A 136 -14.67 -12.91 -5.75
CA LYS A 136 -16.03 -12.36 -5.76
C LYS A 136 -16.19 -11.12 -6.65
N ILE A 137 -15.19 -10.24 -6.68
CA ILE A 137 -15.27 -9.02 -7.47
C ILE A 137 -15.22 -9.31 -8.98
N GLY A 138 -14.61 -10.42 -9.37
CA GLY A 138 -14.52 -10.87 -10.76
C GLY A 138 -13.70 -9.96 -11.69
N GLU A 139 -13.70 -10.31 -12.97
CA GLU A 139 -12.98 -9.54 -13.99
C GLU A 139 -13.78 -8.30 -14.46
N PRO A 140 -13.11 -7.22 -14.88
CA PRO A 140 -11.67 -7.03 -14.96
C PRO A 140 -11.03 -6.52 -13.64
N CYS A 141 -11.79 -6.38 -12.58
CA CYS A 141 -11.31 -5.77 -11.34
C CYS A 141 -10.27 -6.64 -10.65
N LYS A 142 -10.46 -7.98 -10.63
CA LYS A 142 -9.48 -8.91 -10.08
C LYS A 142 -8.10 -8.68 -10.71
N THR A 143 -8.02 -8.76 -12.04
CA THR A 143 -6.76 -8.58 -12.77
C THR A 143 -6.13 -7.21 -12.53
N VAL A 144 -6.90 -6.11 -12.58
CA VAL A 144 -6.39 -4.76 -12.33
C VAL A 144 -5.81 -4.62 -10.92
N LEU A 145 -6.50 -5.17 -9.91
CA LEU A 145 -6.04 -5.10 -8.53
C LEU A 145 -4.82 -6.00 -8.28
N GLU A 146 -4.79 -7.19 -8.85
CA GLU A 146 -3.64 -8.10 -8.79
C GLU A 146 -2.40 -7.49 -9.45
N LEU A 147 -2.53 -6.98 -10.67
CA LEU A 147 -1.43 -6.32 -11.38
C LEU A 147 -0.87 -5.15 -10.56
N PHE A 148 -1.75 -4.31 -10.02
CA PHE A 148 -1.31 -3.14 -9.27
C PHE A 148 -0.75 -3.47 -7.89
N TYR A 149 -1.46 -4.29 -7.09
CA TYR A 149 -1.12 -4.51 -5.68
C TYR A 149 -0.23 -5.70 -5.41
N LEU A 150 -0.34 -6.79 -6.20
CA LEU A 150 0.43 -8.01 -5.99
C LEU A 150 1.65 -8.06 -6.89
N LYS A 151 1.48 -7.76 -8.19
CA LYS A 151 2.58 -7.83 -9.17
C LYS A 151 3.36 -6.51 -9.30
N GLY A 152 2.87 -5.44 -8.71
CA GLY A 152 3.59 -4.17 -8.68
C GLY A 152 3.56 -3.35 -9.98
N TYR A 153 2.72 -3.67 -10.96
CA TYR A 153 2.66 -2.96 -12.24
C TYR A 153 2.31 -1.48 -12.06
N ALA A 154 2.96 -0.62 -12.83
CA ALA A 154 2.59 0.78 -12.97
C ALA A 154 1.29 0.93 -13.77
N LEU A 155 0.59 2.04 -13.64
CA LEU A 155 -0.72 2.22 -14.29
C LEU A 155 -0.64 2.28 -15.81
N ASP A 156 0.45 2.80 -16.35
CA ASP A 156 0.76 2.76 -17.79
C ASP A 156 0.93 1.33 -18.30
N ALA A 157 1.69 0.50 -17.58
CA ALA A 157 1.84 -0.92 -17.90
C ALA A 157 0.50 -1.68 -17.78
N ILE A 158 -0.31 -1.37 -16.75
CA ILE A 158 -1.66 -1.92 -16.63
C ILE A 158 -2.55 -1.47 -17.79
N ALA A 159 -2.41 -0.23 -18.27
CA ALA A 159 -3.16 0.25 -19.41
C ALA A 159 -2.84 -0.58 -20.69
N VAL A 160 -1.57 -0.90 -20.92
CA VAL A 160 -1.13 -1.76 -22.02
C VAL A 160 -1.66 -3.19 -21.84
N GLU A 161 -1.44 -3.81 -20.68
CA GLU A 161 -1.84 -5.20 -20.40
C GLU A 161 -3.34 -5.43 -20.50
N MET A 162 -4.13 -4.45 -20.02
CA MET A 162 -5.60 -4.50 -20.02
C MET A 162 -6.23 -3.86 -21.27
N ASN A 163 -5.41 -3.46 -22.25
CA ASN A 163 -5.85 -2.79 -23.47
C ASN A 163 -6.70 -1.53 -23.21
N TYR A 164 -6.32 -0.75 -22.21
CA TYR A 164 -6.96 0.54 -21.94
C TYR A 164 -6.29 1.66 -22.77
N LYS A 165 -7.08 2.65 -23.18
CA LYS A 165 -6.62 3.74 -24.05
C LYS A 165 -5.58 4.65 -23.40
N SER A 166 -5.46 4.67 -22.04
CA SER A 166 -4.50 5.50 -21.32
C SER A 166 -4.31 5.06 -19.88
N GLU A 167 -3.21 5.48 -19.25
CA GLU A 167 -2.93 5.37 -17.82
C GLU A 167 -4.08 5.94 -16.95
N HIS A 168 -4.67 7.06 -17.39
CA HIS A 168 -5.80 7.67 -16.68
C HIS A 168 -7.01 6.73 -16.59
N ILE A 169 -7.29 5.96 -17.65
CA ILE A 169 -8.37 4.96 -17.63
C ILE A 169 -8.03 3.82 -16.71
N ALA A 170 -6.78 3.34 -16.69
CA ALA A 170 -6.33 2.33 -15.73
C ALA A 170 -6.47 2.82 -14.28
N ALA A 171 -6.07 4.07 -14.00
CA ALA A 171 -6.23 4.69 -12.68
C ALA A 171 -7.70 4.78 -12.25
N LYS A 172 -8.58 5.24 -13.14
CA LYS A 172 -10.03 5.30 -12.90
C LYS A 172 -10.62 3.90 -12.65
N ARG A 173 -10.22 2.91 -13.44
CA ARG A 173 -10.66 1.52 -13.27
C ARG A 173 -10.21 0.97 -11.92
N LYS A 174 -8.95 1.10 -11.57
CA LYS A 174 -8.41 0.70 -10.25
C LYS A 174 -9.21 1.33 -9.10
N PHE A 175 -9.53 2.63 -9.19
CA PHE A 175 -10.32 3.32 -8.17
C PHE A 175 -11.72 2.69 -8.00
N ILE A 176 -12.43 2.45 -9.13
CA ILE A 176 -13.75 1.80 -9.13
C ILE A 176 -13.67 0.41 -8.51
N CYS A 177 -12.67 -0.40 -8.91
CA CYS A 177 -12.48 -1.76 -8.40
C CYS A 177 -12.20 -1.78 -6.89
N LEU A 178 -11.41 -0.83 -6.38
CA LEU A 178 -11.20 -0.68 -4.94
C LEU A 178 -12.47 -0.29 -4.18
N LYS A 179 -13.31 0.56 -4.77
CA LYS A 179 -14.58 0.93 -4.18
C LYS A 179 -15.49 -0.29 -4.05
N GLN A 180 -15.66 -1.05 -5.13
CA GLN A 180 -16.43 -2.30 -5.13
C GLN A 180 -15.89 -3.33 -4.12
N MET A 181 -14.57 -3.50 -4.02
CA MET A 181 -13.95 -4.41 -3.05
C MET A 181 -14.24 -4.01 -1.60
N ARG A 182 -14.29 -2.68 -1.30
CA ARG A 182 -14.67 -2.18 0.03
C ARG A 182 -16.14 -2.43 0.34
N GLU A 183 -17.01 -2.29 -0.63
CA GLU A 183 -18.44 -2.58 -0.50
C GLU A 183 -18.66 -4.06 -0.17
N LEU A 184 -18.03 -4.98 -0.93
CA LEU A 184 -18.05 -6.42 -0.66
C LEU A 184 -17.49 -6.79 0.73
N LEU A 185 -16.43 -6.10 1.17
CA LEU A 185 -15.87 -6.32 2.51
C LEU A 185 -16.85 -5.91 3.61
N ASN A 186 -17.55 -4.80 3.43
CA ASN A 186 -18.55 -4.32 4.39
C ASN A 186 -19.76 -5.24 4.45
N GLU A 187 -20.25 -5.73 3.31
CA GLU A 187 -21.33 -6.71 3.24
C GLU A 187 -20.98 -8.02 3.94
N ASN A 188 -19.74 -8.52 3.74
CA ASN A 188 -19.28 -9.73 4.43
C ASN A 188 -19.17 -9.53 5.96
N ARG A 189 -18.84 -8.33 6.44
CA ARG A 189 -18.81 -8.01 7.88
C ARG A 189 -20.21 -8.00 8.49
N LEU A 190 -21.17 -7.39 7.80
CA LEU A 190 -22.57 -7.34 8.25
C LEU A 190 -23.20 -8.74 8.29
N ASN A 191 -22.87 -9.59 7.30
CA ASN A 191 -23.38 -10.97 7.25
C ASN A 191 -22.67 -11.90 8.24
N GLY A 192 -21.44 -11.60 8.68
CA GLY A 192 -20.69 -12.35 9.69
C GLY A 192 -21.14 -12.06 11.13
N GLU A 193 -21.68 -10.88 11.40
CA GLU A 193 -22.23 -10.53 12.72
C GLU A 193 -23.63 -11.12 12.96
N THR A 194 -24.35 -11.55 11.90
CA THR A 194 -25.66 -12.19 12.00
C THR A 194 -25.61 -13.71 12.22
N THR A 195 -24.42 -14.34 12.20
CA THR A 195 -24.28 -15.80 12.38
C THR A 195 -23.81 -16.19 13.80
N SER A 196 -23.71 -15.24 14.72
CA SER A 196 -23.36 -15.47 16.13
C SER A 196 -24.52 -15.07 17.06
N LEU A 197 -25.69 -15.73 16.87
CA LEU A 197 -26.80 -15.80 17.84
C LEU A 197 -27.26 -17.24 17.97
#